data_7575839345bc3234f5e612c4f2e86f82
#
_entry.id   7575839345bc3234f5e612c4f2e86f82
#
_cell.length_a   1.000
_cell.length_b   1.000
_cell.length_c   1.000
_cell.angle_alpha   90.00
_cell.angle_beta   90.00
_cell.angle_gamma   90.00
#
_symmetry.space_group_name_H-M   'P 1'
#
loop_
_entity.id
_entity.type
_entity.pdbx_description
1 polymer ?
#
loop_
_entity_poly.entity_id
_entity_poly.type
_entity_poly.pdbx_seq_one_letter_code
_entity_poly.pdbx_strand_id
1 'polypeptide(L)'
;KKGGQQLLLGVSQLFDNRDNVSYSTRGYYAKFRLAYAPKLWTSEDFNGANLDLDLGGFIPLHKNVTLALQGILRATFGKTIPFYNYRELGGDMMMRGYYLGRYRDKNYLASQAELRYRFHPRFGIVGFSGIGSTFSKENSSRYVPSYGGGLRYFFSLEHNSSIPFDYSYGEQRNGEKRQSGFSLSLSDAF
;
A
#
# COMPACT_ATOMS: atom_id res chain seq x y z
N LYS A 1 23.90 -6.25 -15.94
CA LYS A 1 22.83 -5.24 -15.72
C LYS A 1 23.54 -3.92 -15.43
N LYS A 2 23.36 -2.91 -16.26
CA LYS A 2 23.88 -1.56 -16.01
C LYS A 2 22.88 -0.83 -15.14
N GLY A 3 23.35 -0.22 -14.03
CA GLY A 3 22.59 0.75 -13.27
C GLY A 3 22.44 2.04 -14.09
N GLY A 4 21.46 2.86 -13.76
CA GLY A 4 21.26 4.18 -14.37
C GLY A 4 21.34 5.29 -13.32
N GLN A 5 21.52 6.51 -13.76
CA GLN A 5 21.43 7.72 -12.94
C GLN A 5 20.12 8.43 -13.26
N GLN A 6 19.46 8.96 -12.24
CA GLN A 6 18.27 9.79 -12.45
C GLN A 6 18.21 10.92 -11.43
N LEU A 7 17.74 12.06 -11.88
CA LEU A 7 17.33 13.18 -11.04
C LEU A 7 15.81 13.29 -11.09
N LEU A 8 15.19 13.33 -9.93
CA LEU A 8 13.74 13.52 -9.80
C LEU A 8 13.47 14.87 -9.15
N LEU A 9 12.79 15.75 -9.88
CA LEU A 9 12.29 17.02 -9.37
C LEU A 9 10.77 16.89 -9.21
N GLY A 10 10.26 17.23 -8.04
CA GLY A 10 8.84 17.02 -7.83
C GLY A 10 8.24 17.82 -6.69
N VAL A 11 6.93 17.77 -6.62
CA VAL A 11 6.12 18.36 -5.55
C VAL A 11 5.36 17.25 -4.83
N SER A 12 5.19 17.43 -3.53
CA SER A 12 4.38 16.54 -2.71
C SER A 12 3.47 17.38 -1.83
N GLN A 13 2.20 17.00 -1.78
CA GLN A 13 1.21 17.60 -0.91
C GLN A 13 0.60 16.52 -0.03
N LEU A 14 0.51 16.78 1.26
CA LEU A 14 -0.17 15.94 2.25
C LEU A 14 -1.27 16.76 2.90
N PHE A 15 -2.46 16.21 2.88
CA PHE A 15 -3.57 16.64 3.71
C PHE A 15 -3.89 15.53 4.70
N ASP A 16 -3.91 15.82 6.00
CA ASP A 16 -4.13 14.83 7.06
C ASP A 16 -4.93 15.48 8.20
N ASN A 17 -6.11 14.92 8.48
CA ASN A 17 -6.96 15.33 9.59
C ASN A 17 -7.35 14.17 10.51
N ARG A 18 -6.57 13.11 10.49
CA ARG A 18 -6.79 11.94 11.35
C ARG A 18 -6.66 12.29 12.82
N ASP A 19 -7.45 11.63 13.64
CA ASP A 19 -7.41 11.76 15.11
C ASP A 19 -6.10 11.24 15.72
N ASN A 20 -5.49 10.23 15.12
CA ASN A 20 -4.22 9.64 15.54
C ASN A 20 -3.50 9.02 14.35
N VAL A 21 -2.19 9.20 14.23
CA VAL A 21 -1.41 8.68 13.10
C VAL A 21 -1.08 7.20 13.27
N SER A 22 -0.88 6.73 14.51
CA SER A 22 -0.49 5.34 14.78
C SER A 22 -1.65 4.35 14.68
N TYR A 23 -2.85 4.77 15.12
CA TYR A 23 -4.07 3.98 15.04
C TYR A 23 -5.27 4.90 14.87
N SER A 24 -5.55 5.26 13.63
CA SER A 24 -6.62 6.18 13.29
C SER A 24 -7.99 5.54 13.48
N THR A 25 -8.91 6.28 14.11
CA THR A 25 -10.31 5.86 14.28
C THR A 25 -11.27 6.76 13.53
N ARG A 26 -10.87 7.98 13.19
CA ARG A 26 -11.65 9.00 12.51
C ARG A 26 -10.77 9.89 11.66
N GLY A 27 -11.36 10.46 10.60
CA GLY A 27 -10.69 11.39 9.72
C GLY A 27 -10.24 10.75 8.42
N TYR A 28 -9.42 11.46 7.69
CA TYR A 28 -8.88 11.00 6.42
C TYR A 28 -7.54 11.66 6.12
N TYR A 29 -6.79 11.04 5.22
CA TYR A 29 -5.60 11.66 4.64
C TYR A 29 -5.61 11.52 3.12
N ALA A 30 -4.95 12.46 2.46
CA ALA A 30 -4.69 12.41 1.04
C ALA A 30 -3.25 12.86 0.79
N LYS A 31 -2.45 11.99 0.21
CA LYS A 31 -1.07 12.28 -0.19
C LYS A 31 -0.96 12.21 -1.69
N PHE A 32 -0.51 13.29 -2.27
CA PHE A 32 -0.22 13.43 -3.69
C PHE A 32 1.28 13.69 -3.88
N ARG A 33 1.87 13.05 -4.86
CA ARG A 33 3.24 13.33 -5.29
C ARG A 33 3.33 13.26 -6.81
N LEU A 34 3.88 14.29 -7.40
CA LEU A 34 4.24 14.33 -8.81
C LEU A 34 5.74 14.64 -8.91
N ALA A 35 6.47 13.80 -9.62
CA ALA A 35 7.91 13.99 -9.84
C ALA A 35 8.25 13.78 -11.31
N TYR A 36 9.11 14.62 -11.86
CA TYR A 36 9.59 14.56 -13.22
C TYR A 36 11.09 14.25 -13.25
N ALA A 37 11.48 13.35 -14.13
CA ALA A 37 12.88 13.03 -14.42
C ALA A 37 13.25 13.60 -15.79
N PRO A 38 14.02 14.69 -15.86
CA PRO A 38 14.53 15.22 -17.12
C PRO A 38 15.62 14.31 -17.70
N LYS A 39 15.76 14.32 -19.01
CA LYS A 39 16.85 13.64 -19.70
C LYS A 39 18.13 14.44 -19.53
N LEU A 40 19.01 14.02 -18.62
CA LEU A 40 20.23 14.78 -18.30
C LEU A 40 21.52 14.08 -18.74
N TRP A 41 21.55 12.74 -18.77
CA TRP A 41 22.78 12.00 -19.02
C TRP A 41 22.71 11.15 -20.28
N THR A 42 22.26 9.90 -20.20
CA THR A 42 22.24 8.97 -21.34
C THR A 42 20.82 8.72 -21.86
N SER A 43 20.72 8.15 -23.06
CA SER A 43 19.43 7.77 -23.63
C SER A 43 18.80 6.55 -22.94
N GLU A 44 19.58 5.82 -22.14
CA GLU A 44 19.13 4.65 -21.38
C GLU A 44 18.57 5.01 -20.00
N ASP A 45 18.80 6.26 -19.54
CA ASP A 45 18.29 6.72 -18.26
C ASP A 45 16.79 7.02 -18.34
N PHE A 46 16.13 6.89 -17.19
CA PHE A 46 14.71 7.19 -17.09
C PHE A 46 14.45 8.67 -17.39
N ASN A 47 13.58 8.91 -18.35
CA ASN A 47 13.04 10.21 -18.68
C ASN A 47 11.52 10.14 -18.67
N GLY A 48 10.88 10.86 -17.78
CA GLY A 48 9.44 10.76 -17.61
C GLY A 48 8.92 11.35 -16.32
N ALA A 49 7.73 10.93 -15.92
CA ALA A 49 7.07 11.40 -14.71
C ALA A 49 6.57 10.24 -13.84
N ASN A 50 6.60 10.46 -12.55
CA ASN A 50 6.02 9.58 -11.54
C ASN A 50 4.86 10.30 -10.85
N LEU A 51 3.70 9.63 -10.80
CA LEU A 51 2.52 10.06 -10.07
C LEU A 51 2.23 9.06 -8.96
N ASP A 52 2.18 9.54 -7.72
CA ASP A 52 1.81 8.75 -6.57
C ASP A 52 0.61 9.42 -5.88
N LEU A 53 -0.46 8.67 -5.68
CA LEU A 53 -1.64 9.06 -4.93
C LEU A 53 -1.89 8.03 -3.83
N ASP A 54 -2.13 8.48 -2.62
CA ASP A 54 -2.44 7.65 -1.47
C ASP A 54 -3.56 8.31 -0.67
N LEU A 55 -4.68 7.62 -0.56
CA LEU A 55 -5.89 8.08 0.09
C LEU A 55 -6.26 7.12 1.21
N GLY A 56 -6.57 7.64 2.38
CA GLY A 56 -7.07 6.86 3.51
C GLY A 56 -8.23 7.56 4.20
N GLY A 57 -9.21 6.76 4.63
CA GLY A 57 -10.37 7.25 5.36
C GLY A 57 -10.74 6.32 6.51
N PHE A 58 -11.16 6.90 7.63
CA PHE A 58 -11.48 6.20 8.87
C PHE A 58 -12.85 6.62 9.36
N ILE A 59 -13.75 5.64 9.48
CA ILE A 59 -15.15 5.83 9.83
C ILE A 59 -15.44 5.09 11.12
N PRO A 60 -15.72 5.80 12.22
CA PRO A 60 -16.14 5.17 13.47
C PRO A 60 -17.56 4.61 13.28
N LEU A 61 -17.69 3.29 13.21
CA LEU A 61 -19.00 2.62 13.12
C LEU A 61 -19.63 2.47 14.51
N HIS A 62 -18.81 2.28 15.52
CA HIS A 62 -19.21 2.16 16.92
C HIS A 62 -18.06 2.64 17.82
N LYS A 63 -18.30 2.79 19.12
CA LYS A 63 -17.32 3.24 20.10
C LYS A 63 -15.95 2.53 20.02
N ASN A 64 -15.96 1.24 19.70
CA ASN A 64 -14.76 0.40 19.64
C ASN A 64 -14.55 -0.23 18.24
N VAL A 65 -15.35 0.17 17.24
CA VAL A 65 -15.32 -0.41 15.89
C VAL A 65 -15.07 0.68 14.87
N THR A 66 -14.02 0.52 14.08
CA THR A 66 -13.65 1.44 13.01
C THR A 66 -13.57 0.71 11.68
N LEU A 67 -14.15 1.29 10.65
CA LEU A 67 -13.90 0.91 9.26
C LEU A 67 -12.81 1.82 8.70
N ALA A 68 -11.70 1.23 8.29
CA ALA A 68 -10.62 1.92 7.62
C ALA A 68 -10.60 1.52 6.14
N LEU A 69 -10.46 2.52 5.27
CA LEU A 69 -10.44 2.38 3.81
C LEU A 69 -9.16 3.01 3.28
N GLN A 70 -8.51 2.36 2.32
CA GLN A 70 -7.34 2.91 1.64
C GLN A 70 -7.38 2.65 0.15
N GLY A 71 -6.91 3.61 -0.63
CA GLY A 71 -6.67 3.49 -2.07
C GLY A 71 -5.32 4.06 -2.45
N ILE A 72 -4.56 3.33 -3.26
CA ILE A 72 -3.24 3.73 -3.73
C ILE A 72 -3.19 3.64 -5.25
N LEU A 73 -2.69 4.70 -5.89
CA LEU A 73 -2.32 4.71 -7.30
C LEU A 73 -0.84 5.09 -7.42
N ARG A 74 -0.10 4.31 -8.17
CA ARG A 74 1.28 4.60 -8.56
C ARG A 74 1.38 4.47 -10.07
N ALA A 75 1.74 5.54 -10.75
CA ALA A 75 1.87 5.55 -12.20
C ALA A 75 3.24 6.09 -12.62
N THR A 76 3.82 5.48 -13.64
CA THR A 76 5.08 5.89 -14.24
C THR A 76 4.88 6.13 -15.71
N PHE A 77 5.16 7.34 -16.17
CA PHE A 77 5.02 7.79 -17.54
C PHE A 77 6.40 8.04 -18.14
N GLY A 78 6.65 7.53 -19.33
CA GLY A 78 7.92 7.73 -20.03
C GLY A 78 7.99 6.89 -21.31
N LYS A 79 8.89 7.24 -22.22
CA LYS A 79 9.11 6.46 -23.45
C LYS A 79 9.86 5.16 -23.14
N THR A 80 10.91 5.26 -22.36
CA THR A 80 11.72 4.11 -21.91
C THR A 80 11.69 4.08 -20.38
N ILE A 81 11.05 3.06 -19.81
CA ILE A 81 10.97 2.89 -18.36
C ILE A 81 11.85 1.71 -17.99
N PRO A 82 12.99 1.95 -17.32
CA PRO A 82 13.85 0.88 -16.85
C PRO A 82 13.14 -0.01 -15.83
N PHE A 83 13.51 -1.28 -15.76
CA PHE A 83 12.87 -2.25 -14.86
C PHE A 83 12.94 -1.85 -13.37
N TYR A 84 13.95 -1.11 -12.95
CA TYR A 84 14.10 -0.63 -11.57
C TYR A 84 13.12 0.51 -11.22
N ASN A 85 12.43 1.09 -12.20
CA ASN A 85 11.33 2.06 -12.02
C ASN A 85 9.94 1.41 -12.09
N TYR A 86 9.87 0.09 -12.27
CA TYR A 86 8.59 -0.60 -12.23
C TYR A 86 8.00 -0.56 -10.84
N ARG A 87 6.69 -0.39 -10.79
CA ARG A 87 5.91 -0.36 -9.56
C ARG A 87 5.66 -1.79 -9.08
N GLU A 88 5.83 -2.00 -7.79
CA GLU A 88 5.74 -3.30 -7.15
C GLU A 88 4.48 -3.38 -6.30
N LEU A 89 3.69 -4.43 -6.53
CA LEU A 89 2.51 -4.74 -5.73
C LEU A 89 2.87 -5.80 -4.69
N GLY A 90 2.29 -5.67 -3.50
CA GLY A 90 2.50 -6.56 -2.37
C GLY A 90 3.24 -5.89 -1.22
N GLY A 91 3.30 -6.57 -0.09
CA GLY A 91 3.98 -6.11 1.12
C GLY A 91 3.08 -6.13 2.35
N ASP A 92 3.61 -5.67 3.48
CA ASP A 92 2.93 -5.78 4.79
C ASP A 92 1.84 -4.72 4.99
N MET A 93 1.89 -3.62 4.23
CA MET A 93 0.96 -2.49 4.38
C MET A 93 -0.21 -2.56 3.39
N MET A 94 0.05 -2.99 2.14
CA MET A 94 -0.94 -3.05 1.08
C MET A 94 -0.84 -4.39 0.35
N MET A 95 -1.97 -5.01 0.08
CA MET A 95 -2.03 -6.34 -0.55
C MET A 95 -1.24 -7.39 0.23
N ARG A 96 -1.49 -7.43 1.54
CA ARG A 96 -0.92 -8.42 2.46
C ARG A 96 -1.17 -9.85 1.96
N GLY A 97 -0.20 -10.76 2.13
CA GLY A 97 -0.24 -12.13 1.58
C GLY A 97 0.53 -12.30 0.28
N TYR A 98 0.95 -11.20 -0.34
CA TYR A 98 1.88 -11.23 -1.47
C TYR A 98 3.23 -10.67 -1.03
N TYR A 99 4.34 -11.33 -1.39
CA TYR A 99 5.65 -10.73 -1.19
C TYR A 99 5.83 -9.53 -2.13
N LEU A 100 6.57 -8.53 -1.67
CA LEU A 100 6.82 -7.31 -2.42
C LEU A 100 7.46 -7.63 -3.78
N GLY A 101 6.86 -7.11 -4.85
CA GLY A 101 7.33 -7.33 -6.22
C GLY A 101 6.88 -8.64 -6.85
N ARG A 102 5.94 -9.40 -6.27
CA ARG A 102 5.29 -10.53 -6.95
C ARG A 102 4.68 -10.12 -8.28
N TYR A 103 4.08 -8.93 -8.32
CA TYR A 103 3.54 -8.31 -9.51
C TYR A 103 4.25 -6.98 -9.71
N ARG A 104 4.77 -6.76 -10.91
CA ARG A 104 5.53 -5.55 -11.27
C ARG A 104 5.09 -5.08 -12.63
N ASP A 105 4.80 -3.79 -12.75
CA ASP A 105 4.52 -3.14 -14.02
C ASP A 105 4.76 -1.62 -13.90
N LYS A 106 4.51 -0.88 -14.98
CA LYS A 106 4.64 0.58 -15.02
C LYS A 106 3.66 1.29 -14.09
N ASN A 107 2.48 0.69 -13.91
CA ASN A 107 1.43 1.25 -13.07
C ASN A 107 0.94 0.22 -12.04
N TYR A 108 0.44 0.73 -10.94
CA TYR A 108 -0.09 -0.04 -9.83
C TYR A 108 -1.30 0.67 -9.24
N LEU A 109 -2.40 -0.05 -9.07
CA LEU A 109 -3.61 0.40 -8.39
C LEU A 109 -4.01 -0.64 -7.37
N ALA A 110 -4.30 -0.23 -6.14
CA ALA A 110 -4.89 -1.09 -5.14
C ALA A 110 -5.82 -0.34 -4.22
N SER A 111 -6.77 -1.07 -3.65
CA SER A 111 -7.62 -0.62 -2.58
C SER A 111 -7.79 -1.70 -1.53
N GLN A 112 -7.96 -1.30 -0.28
CA GLN A 112 -8.25 -2.21 0.81
C GLN A 112 -9.21 -1.59 1.81
N ALA A 113 -9.94 -2.48 2.51
CA ALA A 113 -10.79 -2.15 3.62
C ALA A 113 -10.38 -2.99 4.83
N GLU A 114 -10.41 -2.39 6.00
CA GLU A 114 -10.08 -3.06 7.26
C GLU A 114 -11.14 -2.73 8.30
N LEU A 115 -11.76 -3.74 8.89
CA LEU A 115 -12.66 -3.60 10.02
C LEU A 115 -11.87 -3.90 11.29
N ARG A 116 -11.77 -2.88 12.15
CA ARG A 116 -11.00 -2.88 13.40
C ARG A 116 -11.96 -2.96 14.59
N TYR A 117 -11.72 -3.88 15.49
CA TYR A 117 -12.45 -3.98 16.76
C TYR A 117 -11.49 -4.03 17.93
N ARG A 118 -11.48 -2.98 18.75
CA ARG A 118 -10.68 -2.86 19.97
C ARG A 118 -11.52 -3.25 21.17
N PHE A 119 -11.50 -4.53 21.53
CA PHE A 119 -12.32 -5.08 22.62
C PHE A 119 -11.73 -4.83 24.01
N HIS A 120 -10.45 -4.51 24.11
CA HIS A 120 -9.74 -4.20 25.35
C HIS A 120 -8.76 -3.02 25.10
N PRO A 121 -8.45 -2.18 26.09
CA PRO A 121 -7.49 -1.08 25.91
C PRO A 121 -6.16 -1.50 25.27
N ARG A 122 -5.69 -2.72 25.55
CA ARG A 122 -4.43 -3.27 25.02
C ARG A 122 -4.59 -4.26 23.87
N PHE A 123 -5.81 -4.67 23.53
CA PHE A 123 -6.02 -5.71 22.53
C PHE A 123 -7.14 -5.36 21.55
N GLY A 124 -6.89 -5.68 20.31
CA GLY A 124 -7.86 -5.57 19.23
C GLY A 124 -7.70 -6.69 18.24
N ILE A 125 -8.72 -6.85 17.40
CA ILE A 125 -8.70 -7.73 16.24
C ILE A 125 -9.05 -6.93 15.00
N VAL A 126 -8.57 -7.41 13.86
CA VAL A 126 -8.86 -6.82 12.56
C VAL A 126 -9.22 -7.91 11.56
N GLY A 127 -10.14 -7.58 10.66
CA GLY A 127 -10.38 -8.34 9.44
C GLY A 127 -10.20 -7.41 8.25
N PHE A 128 -9.52 -7.85 7.21
CA PHE A 128 -9.25 -7.00 6.06
C PHE A 128 -9.43 -7.73 4.73
N SER A 129 -9.75 -6.95 3.72
CA SER A 129 -9.82 -7.40 2.34
C SER A 129 -9.35 -6.28 1.41
N GLY A 130 -8.70 -6.65 0.32
CA GLY A 130 -8.21 -5.72 -0.68
C GLY A 130 -8.19 -6.34 -2.06
N ILE A 131 -8.04 -5.47 -3.04
CA ILE A 131 -7.90 -5.81 -4.45
C ILE A 131 -6.85 -4.90 -5.06
N GLY A 132 -5.98 -5.47 -5.88
CA GLY A 132 -4.94 -4.70 -6.55
C GLY A 132 -4.66 -5.21 -7.95
N SER A 133 -4.02 -4.37 -8.74
CA SER A 133 -3.61 -4.69 -10.10
C SER A 133 -2.35 -3.92 -10.45
N THR A 134 -1.48 -4.56 -11.23
CA THR A 134 -0.41 -3.89 -11.97
C THR A 134 -0.79 -3.90 -13.44
N PHE A 135 -0.51 -2.81 -14.16
CA PHE A 135 -0.92 -2.68 -15.57
C PHE A 135 -0.03 -1.75 -16.37
N SER A 136 -0.01 -1.99 -17.68
CA SER A 136 0.65 -1.13 -18.68
C SER A 136 -0.11 -1.21 -20.01
N LYS A 137 0.32 -0.44 -21.00
CA LYS A 137 -0.24 -0.53 -22.36
C LYS A 137 0.05 -1.89 -23.01
N GLU A 138 1.10 -2.56 -22.58
CA GLU A 138 1.58 -3.83 -23.15
C GLU A 138 0.98 -5.05 -22.44
N ASN A 139 0.59 -4.88 -21.17
CA ASN A 139 0.03 -5.96 -20.36
C ASN A 139 -1.40 -5.64 -19.95
N SER A 140 -2.29 -6.60 -20.15
CA SER A 140 -3.66 -6.49 -19.64
C SER A 140 -3.67 -6.50 -18.11
N SER A 141 -4.47 -5.62 -17.52
CA SER A 141 -4.65 -5.56 -16.08
C SER A 141 -5.30 -6.85 -15.56
N ARG A 142 -4.66 -7.44 -14.55
CA ARG A 142 -5.25 -8.54 -13.79
C ARG A 142 -5.44 -8.10 -12.34
N TYR A 143 -6.67 -8.18 -11.88
CA TYR A 143 -6.98 -7.91 -10.48
C TYR A 143 -6.70 -9.15 -9.62
N VAL A 144 -6.01 -8.94 -8.52
CA VAL A 144 -5.67 -9.98 -7.55
C VAL A 144 -6.24 -9.61 -6.18
N PRO A 145 -6.92 -10.57 -5.50
CA PRO A 145 -7.49 -10.32 -4.18
C PRO A 145 -6.45 -10.54 -3.08
N SER A 146 -6.61 -9.83 -1.97
CA SER A 146 -5.92 -10.04 -0.71
C SER A 146 -6.93 -10.00 0.42
N TYR A 147 -6.86 -10.92 1.37
CA TYR A 147 -7.74 -10.93 2.53
C TYR A 147 -7.09 -11.65 3.72
N GLY A 148 -7.53 -11.32 4.90
CA GLY A 148 -6.99 -11.93 6.11
C GLY A 148 -7.54 -11.30 7.37
N GLY A 149 -6.84 -11.58 8.46
CA GLY A 149 -7.16 -11.03 9.75
C GLY A 149 -5.95 -11.04 10.67
N GLY A 150 -6.06 -10.34 11.79
CA GLY A 150 -4.94 -10.24 12.69
C GLY A 150 -5.32 -9.72 14.07
N LEU A 151 -4.30 -9.70 14.92
CA LEU A 151 -4.35 -9.19 16.27
C LEU A 151 -3.59 -7.87 16.36
N ARG A 152 -4.02 -7.03 17.29
CA ARG A 152 -3.35 -5.78 17.64
C ARG A 152 -3.02 -5.78 19.12
N TYR A 153 -1.76 -5.62 19.46
CA TYR A 153 -1.31 -5.41 20.83
C TYR A 153 -0.84 -3.97 21.01
N PHE A 154 -1.58 -3.19 21.80
CA PHE A 154 -1.28 -1.78 22.07
C PHE A 154 -0.28 -1.69 23.23
N PHE A 155 0.98 -1.45 22.92
CA PHE A 155 2.04 -1.30 23.93
C PHE A 155 2.08 0.11 24.52
N SER A 156 1.72 1.14 23.73
CA SER A 156 1.54 2.51 24.22
C SER A 156 0.08 2.92 24.12
N LEU A 157 -0.56 3.15 25.28
CA LEU A 157 -1.95 3.62 25.33
C LEU A 157 -2.07 5.11 25.08
N GLU A 158 -1.05 5.88 25.39
CA GLU A 158 -1.00 7.33 25.18
C GLU A 158 -0.93 7.66 23.69
N HIS A 159 -0.08 6.98 22.93
CA HIS A 159 0.10 7.20 21.51
C HIS A 159 -0.71 6.25 20.63
N ASN A 160 -1.46 5.32 21.23
CA ASN A 160 -2.17 4.24 20.53
C ASN A 160 -1.26 3.41 19.60
N SER A 161 0.03 3.29 19.95
CA SER A 161 0.96 2.50 19.16
C SER A 161 0.74 1.02 19.39
N SER A 162 0.64 0.28 18.29
CA SER A 162 0.33 -1.16 18.32
C SER A 162 1.36 -1.98 17.57
N ILE A 163 1.40 -3.27 17.91
CA ILE A 163 2.12 -4.30 17.16
C ILE A 163 1.06 -5.15 16.46
N PRO A 164 0.93 -5.03 15.15
CA PRO A 164 0.09 -5.89 14.32
C PRO A 164 0.70 -7.29 14.15
N PHE A 165 -0.15 -8.30 14.25
CA PHE A 165 0.13 -9.69 13.91
C PHE A 165 -0.91 -10.14 12.90
N ASP A 166 -0.57 -10.13 11.63
CA ASP A 166 -1.52 -10.42 10.56
C ASP A 166 -1.18 -11.73 9.86
N TYR A 167 -2.22 -12.48 9.54
CA TYR A 167 -2.15 -13.61 8.61
C TYR A 167 -3.07 -13.36 7.43
N SER A 168 -2.53 -13.53 6.24
CA SER A 168 -3.19 -13.10 5.01
C SER A 168 -3.06 -14.11 3.89
N TYR A 169 -4.04 -14.09 3.03
CA TYR A 169 -4.14 -14.92 1.83
C TYR A 169 -4.24 -14.05 0.58
N GLY A 170 -3.57 -14.51 -0.46
CA GLY A 170 -3.71 -14.00 -1.81
C GLY A 170 -4.43 -14.98 -2.74
N GLU A 171 -4.25 -14.79 -4.04
CA GLU A 171 -4.82 -15.67 -5.05
C GLU A 171 -4.16 -17.07 -5.03
N GLN A 172 -4.89 -18.02 -5.59
CA GLN A 172 -4.38 -19.34 -5.95
C GLN A 172 -4.39 -19.46 -7.48
N ARG A 173 -3.24 -19.68 -8.08
CA ARG A 173 -3.14 -19.99 -9.51
C ARG A 173 -3.23 -21.49 -9.75
N ASN A 174 -3.69 -21.86 -10.95
CA ASN A 174 -3.73 -23.25 -11.37
C ASN A 174 -2.30 -23.85 -11.33
N GLY A 175 -2.13 -24.95 -10.59
CA GLY A 175 -0.85 -25.61 -10.43
C GLY A 175 0.09 -24.99 -9.36
N GLU A 176 -0.29 -23.90 -8.72
CA GLU A 176 0.47 -23.28 -7.63
C GLU A 176 -0.26 -23.41 -6.29
N LYS A 177 0.51 -23.37 -5.20
CA LYS A 177 -0.05 -23.22 -3.85
C LYS A 177 -0.63 -21.82 -3.70
N ARG A 178 -1.70 -21.71 -2.89
CA ARG A 178 -2.25 -20.40 -2.55
C ARG A 178 -1.19 -19.51 -1.93
N GLN A 179 -1.14 -18.25 -2.36
CA GLN A 179 -0.28 -17.25 -1.72
C GLN A 179 -0.79 -17.01 -0.30
N SER A 180 0.09 -17.01 0.66
CA SER A 180 -0.22 -16.66 2.05
C SER A 180 1.03 -16.07 2.70
N GLY A 181 0.82 -15.23 3.70
CA GLY A 181 1.91 -14.59 4.43
C GLY A 181 1.51 -14.26 5.85
N PHE A 182 2.48 -14.37 6.74
CA PHE A 182 2.43 -13.82 8.07
C PHE A 182 3.23 -12.50 8.07
N SER A 183 2.66 -11.46 8.64
CA SER A 183 3.35 -10.18 8.80
C SER A 183 3.34 -9.72 10.25
N LEU A 184 4.46 -9.14 10.64
CA LEU A 184 4.68 -8.51 11.94
C LEU A 184 5.32 -7.16 11.68
N SER A 185 4.70 -6.09 12.15
CA SER A 185 5.22 -4.73 11.97
C SER A 185 5.13 -3.94 13.28
N LEU A 186 5.66 -2.72 13.28
CA LEU A 186 5.58 -1.81 14.44
C LEU A 186 4.54 -0.69 14.23
N SER A 187 3.79 -0.75 13.13
CA SER A 187 2.72 0.21 12.82
C SER A 187 1.61 -0.47 12.06
N ASP A 188 0.40 0.05 12.19
CA ASP A 188 -0.74 -0.40 11.37
C ASP A 188 -0.53 -0.10 9.89
N ALA A 189 -1.28 -0.79 9.04
CA ALA A 189 -1.13 -0.72 7.59
C ALA A 189 -1.42 0.67 7.00
N PHE A 190 -2.16 1.53 7.69
CA PHE A 190 -2.50 2.89 7.28
C PHE A 190 -3.15 3.71 8.41
#